data_1aae7557c43187e36ca7aea56edee44a
#
_entry.id   1aae7557c43187e36ca7aea56edee44a
#
_cell.length_a   1.000
_cell.length_b   1.000
_cell.length_c   1.000
_cell.angle_alpha   90.00
_cell.angle_beta   90.00
_cell.angle_gamma   90.00
#
_symmetry.space_group_name_H-M   'P 1'
#
loop_
_entity.id
_entity.type
_entity.pdbx_description
1 polymer ?
#
loop_
_entity_poly.entity_id
_entity_poly.type
_entity_poly.pdbx_seq_one_letter_code
_entity_poly.pdbx_strand_id
1 'polypeptide(L)'
;MRLKSFAFVTAACAVFLAAAAPVRADYVVLRSGARLNVTGYEILGDKYRLHVRGGVAEVPVEDIVTIEPEENFEPNPEPLTEKTPFQKLILAAASRHHLDPDLIHSVISIESNFDPKAVSRKNARGLMQLMPRTAELMGVRDSFDPEQNIEGGTRYLSDLLVKYKNNLTLALAAYNAGPESVDKYGNRVPPYLETMKYVQRITKTYAKLKADASRFSPSHL
;
A
#
# COMPACT_ATOMS: atom_id res chain seq x y z
N MET A 1 40.32 -61.27 26.21
CA MET A 1 40.39 -59.80 26.34
C MET A 1 40.01 -59.18 25.01
N ARG A 2 38.73 -58.78 24.88
CA ARG A 2 38.16 -58.26 23.60
C ARG A 2 38.06 -56.74 23.71
N LEU A 3 38.85 -56.01 22.92
CA LEU A 3 38.73 -54.55 22.77
C LEU A 3 37.50 -54.23 21.96
N LYS A 4 36.59 -53.42 22.48
CA LYS A 4 35.46 -52.84 21.76
C LYS A 4 35.92 -51.50 21.12
N SER A 5 35.96 -51.50 19.79
CA SER A 5 36.12 -50.25 19.01
C SER A 5 34.89 -49.34 19.16
N PHE A 6 35.11 -48.14 19.64
CA PHE A 6 34.12 -47.06 19.59
C PHE A 6 34.31 -46.30 18.28
N ALA A 7 33.29 -46.38 17.40
CA ALA A 7 33.21 -45.57 16.22
C ALA A 7 32.64 -44.20 16.59
N PHE A 8 33.45 -43.15 16.40
CA PHE A 8 32.99 -41.76 16.47
C PHE A 8 32.25 -41.40 15.19
N VAL A 9 30.96 -41.18 15.29
CA VAL A 9 30.16 -40.59 14.21
C VAL A 9 30.27 -39.08 14.35
N THR A 10 31.04 -38.45 13.48
CA THR A 10 31.07 -36.98 13.33
C THR A 10 29.86 -36.55 12.50
N ALA A 11 28.88 -36.00 13.18
CA ALA A 11 27.76 -35.32 12.51
C ALA A 11 28.28 -33.97 11.96
N ALA A 12 28.41 -33.90 10.64
CA ALA A 12 28.65 -32.64 9.94
C ALA A 12 27.39 -31.79 9.98
N CYS A 13 27.37 -30.77 10.82
CA CYS A 13 26.36 -29.71 10.79
C CYS A 13 26.58 -28.86 9.52
N ALA A 14 25.79 -29.12 8.49
CA ALA A 14 25.72 -28.21 7.34
C ALA A 14 25.02 -26.93 7.77
N VAL A 15 25.80 -25.86 8.01
CA VAL A 15 25.27 -24.51 8.19
C VAL A 15 24.78 -24.02 6.82
N PHE A 16 23.48 -24.06 6.61
CA PHE A 16 22.86 -23.35 5.51
C PHE A 16 23.00 -21.85 5.78
N LEU A 17 23.97 -21.21 5.13
CA LEU A 17 23.98 -19.75 4.99
C LEU A 17 22.79 -19.40 4.07
N ALA A 18 21.64 -19.10 4.65
CA ALA A 18 20.59 -18.38 3.95
C ALA A 18 21.16 -17.00 3.60
N ALA A 19 21.34 -16.75 2.31
CA ALA A 19 21.68 -15.42 1.83
C ALA A 19 20.56 -14.47 2.30
N ALA A 20 20.89 -13.63 3.29
CA ALA A 20 19.99 -12.59 3.75
C ALA A 20 19.73 -11.66 2.57
N ALA A 21 18.48 -11.63 2.08
CA ALA A 21 18.04 -10.59 1.17
C ALA A 21 18.34 -9.23 1.81
N PRO A 22 18.74 -8.21 1.04
CA PRO A 22 19.04 -6.90 1.60
C PRO A 22 17.82 -6.40 2.38
N VAL A 23 17.98 -6.26 3.68
CA VAL A 23 16.96 -5.73 4.58
C VAL A 23 16.82 -4.26 4.24
N ARG A 24 15.69 -3.88 3.61
CA ARG A 24 15.35 -2.49 3.41
C ARG A 24 15.10 -1.87 4.78
N ALA A 25 15.83 -0.82 5.09
CA ALA A 25 15.62 -0.04 6.29
C ALA A 25 14.40 0.88 6.08
N ASP A 26 13.38 0.74 6.91
CA ASP A 26 12.25 1.68 6.97
C ASP A 26 12.51 2.69 8.09
N TYR A 27 11.98 3.91 8.00
CA TYR A 27 11.99 4.89 9.07
C TYR A 27 10.62 4.94 9.75
N VAL A 28 10.57 4.71 11.05
CA VAL A 28 9.37 4.95 11.87
C VAL A 28 9.44 6.35 12.44
N VAL A 29 8.46 7.19 12.11
CA VAL A 29 8.34 8.55 12.63
C VAL A 29 7.39 8.52 13.82
N LEU A 30 7.89 8.97 14.96
CA LEU A 30 7.13 9.02 16.19
C LEU A 30 6.42 10.38 16.36
N ARG A 31 5.39 10.40 17.18
CA ARG A 31 4.67 11.64 17.57
C ARG A 31 5.59 12.69 18.21
N SER A 32 6.66 12.26 18.84
CA SER A 32 7.72 13.15 19.37
C SER A 32 8.54 13.86 18.29
N GLY A 33 8.36 13.48 17.00
CA GLY A 33 9.21 13.91 15.89
C GLY A 33 10.47 13.08 15.71
N ALA A 34 10.75 12.11 16.58
CA ALA A 34 11.89 11.22 16.42
C ALA A 34 11.69 10.27 15.23
N ARG A 35 12.77 10.03 14.47
CA ARG A 35 12.81 9.08 13.36
C ARG A 35 13.69 7.90 13.72
N LEU A 36 13.12 6.71 13.76
CA LEU A 36 13.84 5.46 14.05
C LEU A 36 14.07 4.68 12.76
N ASN A 37 15.34 4.39 12.46
CA ASN A 37 15.66 3.48 11.36
C ASN A 37 15.43 2.04 11.85
N VAL A 38 14.56 1.31 11.17
CA VAL A 38 14.16 -0.05 11.54
C VAL A 38 14.51 -1.04 10.45
N THR A 39 15.06 -2.16 10.82
CA THR A 39 15.36 -3.28 9.91
C THR A 39 14.21 -4.27 9.80
N GLY A 40 13.21 -4.15 10.67
CA GLY A 40 11.98 -4.95 10.68
C GLY A 40 11.13 -4.58 11.88
N TYR A 41 9.94 -5.15 11.97
CA TYR A 41 9.03 -4.94 13.11
C TYR A 41 7.99 -6.04 13.18
N GLU A 42 7.39 -6.18 14.36
CA GLU A 42 6.28 -7.07 14.68
C GLU A 42 5.17 -6.26 15.35
N ILE A 43 3.91 -6.68 15.14
CA ILE A 43 2.77 -6.05 15.80
C ILE A 43 2.36 -6.93 16.98
N LEU A 44 2.43 -6.38 18.18
CA LEU A 44 2.07 -7.04 19.43
C LEU A 44 0.87 -6.31 20.08
N GLY A 45 -0.35 -6.64 19.63
CA GLY A 45 -1.55 -6.01 20.15
C GLY A 45 -1.60 -4.49 19.88
N ASP A 46 -1.39 -3.70 20.93
CA ASP A 46 -1.40 -2.22 20.91
C ASP A 46 -0.01 -1.59 20.72
N LYS A 47 1.02 -2.41 20.47
CA LYS A 47 2.41 -1.96 20.32
C LYS A 47 3.05 -2.50 19.06
N TYR A 48 4.04 -1.76 18.56
CA TYR A 48 5.02 -2.24 17.59
C TYR A 48 6.31 -2.62 18.31
N ARG A 49 6.83 -3.79 17.97
CA ARG A 49 8.20 -4.19 18.29
C ARG A 49 9.06 -3.87 17.06
N LEU A 50 9.89 -2.86 17.19
CA LEU A 50 10.75 -2.33 16.14
C LEU A 50 12.16 -2.91 16.29
N HIS A 51 12.68 -3.54 15.25
CA HIS A 51 14.06 -3.97 15.18
C HIS A 51 14.93 -2.81 14.70
N VAL A 52 15.74 -2.24 15.58
CA VAL A 52 16.64 -1.11 15.29
C VAL A 52 18.10 -1.58 15.34
N ARG A 53 19.02 -0.78 14.74
CA ARG A 53 20.45 -1.05 14.92
C ARG A 53 20.81 -0.99 16.41
N GLY A 54 21.15 -2.15 16.97
CA GLY A 54 21.57 -2.27 18.39
C GLY A 54 20.51 -2.81 19.33
N GLY A 55 19.32 -3.24 18.82
CA GLY A 55 18.34 -3.89 19.68
C GLY A 55 16.90 -3.84 19.17
N VAL A 56 15.98 -3.91 20.11
CA VAL A 56 14.54 -3.90 19.87
C VAL A 56 13.92 -2.79 20.70
N ALA A 57 13.04 -2.00 20.11
CA ALA A 57 12.23 -0.98 20.78
C ALA A 57 10.75 -1.35 20.70
N GLU A 58 10.02 -1.28 21.81
CA GLU A 58 8.56 -1.39 21.81
C GLU A 58 7.94 0.01 21.86
N VAL A 59 7.07 0.30 20.90
CA VAL A 59 6.45 1.62 20.75
C VAL A 59 4.93 1.44 20.65
N PRO A 60 4.13 2.14 21.46
CA PRO A 60 2.70 2.13 21.32
C PRO A 60 2.26 2.55 19.92
N VAL A 61 1.20 1.92 19.39
CA VAL A 61 0.65 2.23 18.06
C VAL A 61 0.29 3.72 17.96
N GLU A 62 -0.22 4.29 19.04
CA GLU A 62 -0.63 5.71 19.11
C GLU A 62 0.53 6.71 18.98
N ASP A 63 1.76 6.28 19.28
CA ASP A 63 2.95 7.12 19.18
C ASP A 63 3.59 7.08 17.79
N ILE A 64 3.14 6.21 16.90
CA ILE A 64 3.63 6.13 15.53
C ILE A 64 2.78 7.03 14.64
N VAL A 65 3.41 8.03 14.03
CA VAL A 65 2.78 8.97 13.08
C VAL A 65 2.78 8.36 11.68
N THR A 66 3.91 7.82 11.25
CA THR A 66 4.08 7.21 9.93
C THR A 66 5.27 6.26 9.91
N ILE A 67 5.32 5.40 8.89
CA ILE A 67 6.49 4.59 8.57
C ILE A 67 6.91 4.97 7.16
N GLU A 68 8.10 5.58 7.03
CA GLU A 68 8.66 6.02 5.76
C GLU A 68 9.59 4.92 5.24
N PRO A 69 9.34 4.36 4.05
CA PRO A 69 10.28 3.42 3.44
C PRO A 69 11.57 4.16 3.02
N GLU A 70 12.71 3.45 3.06
CA GLU A 70 13.93 3.95 2.45
C GLU A 70 13.69 4.20 0.95
N GLU A 71 14.03 5.40 0.49
CA GLU A 71 13.70 5.93 -0.82
C GLU A 71 14.29 5.08 -1.96
N ASN A 72 13.50 4.17 -2.55
CA ASN A 72 13.89 3.58 -3.85
C ASN A 72 12.71 3.08 -4.71
N PHE A 73 11.46 3.40 -4.38
CA PHE A 73 10.35 3.21 -5.29
C PHE A 73 9.48 4.47 -5.33
N GLU A 74 9.90 5.43 -6.14
CA GLU A 74 8.96 6.43 -6.64
C GLU A 74 8.35 5.85 -7.92
N PRO A 75 7.05 5.50 -7.93
CA PRO A 75 6.34 5.49 -9.19
C PRO A 75 6.50 6.92 -9.71
N ASN A 76 7.06 7.08 -10.88
CA ASN A 76 7.14 8.39 -11.53
C ASN A 76 5.73 8.72 -12.04
N PRO A 77 4.88 9.47 -11.28
CA PRO A 77 3.57 9.82 -11.77
C PRO A 77 3.75 10.89 -12.83
N GLU A 78 3.72 10.48 -14.09
CA GLU A 78 3.57 11.46 -15.16
C GLU A 78 2.18 12.10 -15.04
N PRO A 79 2.07 13.43 -15.24
CA PRO A 79 0.78 14.11 -15.32
C PRO A 79 -0.12 13.42 -16.35
N LEU A 80 -1.43 13.42 -16.10
CA LEU A 80 -2.43 12.88 -17.03
C LEU A 80 -2.32 13.62 -18.37
N THR A 81 -1.59 13.03 -19.31
CA THR A 81 -1.45 13.50 -20.68
C THR A 81 -2.19 12.55 -21.61
N GLU A 82 -2.38 12.92 -22.88
CA GLU A 82 -2.98 12.00 -23.87
C GLU A 82 -2.25 10.65 -24.00
N LYS A 83 -0.99 10.59 -23.53
CA LYS A 83 -0.16 9.38 -23.51
C LYS A 83 -0.35 8.52 -22.27
N THR A 84 -1.11 8.98 -21.26
CA THR A 84 -1.34 8.22 -20.03
C THR A 84 -2.19 6.98 -20.34
N PRO A 85 -1.77 5.77 -19.97
CA PRO A 85 -2.58 4.58 -20.17
C PRO A 85 -3.97 4.74 -19.54
N PHE A 86 -5.02 4.32 -20.26
CA PHE A 86 -6.41 4.36 -19.81
C PHE A 86 -6.97 5.75 -19.44
N GLN A 87 -6.32 6.84 -19.83
CA GLN A 87 -6.74 8.20 -19.49
C GLN A 87 -8.22 8.48 -19.76
N LYS A 88 -8.73 8.09 -20.93
CA LYS A 88 -10.14 8.31 -21.28
C LYS A 88 -11.09 7.60 -20.32
N LEU A 89 -10.75 6.39 -19.90
CA LEU A 89 -11.53 5.60 -18.94
C LEU A 89 -11.48 6.23 -17.54
N ILE A 90 -10.29 6.68 -17.12
CA ILE A 90 -10.11 7.39 -15.85
C ILE A 90 -10.95 8.66 -15.81
N LEU A 91 -10.88 9.50 -16.83
CA LEU A 91 -11.65 10.74 -16.91
C LEU A 91 -13.16 10.48 -16.92
N ALA A 92 -13.62 9.46 -17.66
CA ALA A 92 -15.01 9.07 -17.70
C ALA A 92 -15.54 8.59 -16.33
N ALA A 93 -14.80 7.72 -15.65
CA ALA A 93 -15.14 7.25 -14.31
C ALA A 93 -15.09 8.38 -13.27
N ALA A 94 -14.06 9.24 -13.33
CA ALA A 94 -13.92 10.41 -12.48
C ALA A 94 -15.15 11.33 -12.55
N SER A 95 -15.60 11.62 -13.78
CA SER A 95 -16.79 12.44 -14.02
C SER A 95 -18.06 11.80 -13.45
N ARG A 96 -18.26 10.48 -13.68
CA ARG A 96 -19.46 9.76 -13.21
C ARG A 96 -19.56 9.69 -11.68
N HIS A 97 -18.43 9.50 -11.00
CA HIS A 97 -18.38 9.31 -9.57
C HIS A 97 -17.93 10.55 -8.78
N HIS A 98 -17.79 11.71 -9.46
CA HIS A 98 -17.39 12.99 -8.87
C HIS A 98 -16.07 12.91 -8.09
N LEU A 99 -15.10 12.14 -8.60
CA LEU A 99 -13.77 12.04 -8.05
C LEU A 99 -12.74 12.80 -8.91
N ASP A 100 -11.64 13.19 -8.26
CA ASP A 100 -10.51 13.75 -8.96
C ASP A 100 -9.81 12.65 -9.81
N PRO A 101 -9.62 12.84 -11.12
CA PRO A 101 -8.95 11.87 -11.97
C PRO A 101 -7.49 11.57 -11.53
N ASP A 102 -6.79 12.55 -10.95
CA ASP A 102 -5.44 12.35 -10.41
C ASP A 102 -5.43 11.39 -9.21
N LEU A 103 -6.53 11.37 -8.43
CA LEU A 103 -6.67 10.40 -7.34
C LEU A 103 -6.84 8.98 -7.89
N ILE A 104 -7.70 8.78 -8.89
CA ILE A 104 -7.93 7.48 -9.54
C ILE A 104 -6.64 6.99 -10.18
N HIS A 105 -5.93 7.86 -10.90
CA HIS A 105 -4.61 7.58 -11.48
C HIS A 105 -3.62 7.12 -10.41
N SER A 106 -3.57 7.81 -9.26
CA SER A 106 -2.67 7.48 -8.16
C SER A 106 -2.96 6.11 -7.57
N VAL A 107 -4.25 5.76 -7.44
CA VAL A 107 -4.66 4.41 -6.98
C VAL A 107 -4.22 3.36 -7.98
N ILE A 108 -4.52 3.49 -9.27
CA ILE A 108 -4.14 2.53 -10.32
C ILE A 108 -2.60 2.35 -10.36
N SER A 109 -1.85 3.44 -10.28
CA SER A 109 -0.38 3.39 -10.26
C SER A 109 0.16 2.55 -9.10
N ILE A 110 -0.42 2.67 -7.91
CA ILE A 110 0.03 1.95 -6.72
C ILE A 110 -0.49 0.51 -6.70
N GLU A 111 -1.69 0.24 -7.19
CA GLU A 111 -2.30 -1.08 -7.18
C GLU A 111 -1.70 -2.04 -8.20
N SER A 112 -1.50 -1.58 -9.43
CA SER A 112 -1.12 -2.45 -10.53
C SER A 112 0.02 -1.92 -11.39
N ASN A 113 0.46 -0.68 -11.17
CA ASN A 113 1.35 0.03 -12.11
C ASN A 113 0.79 -0.02 -13.56
N PHE A 114 -0.53 0.18 -13.70
CA PHE A 114 -1.27 0.14 -14.97
C PHE A 114 -1.27 -1.22 -15.69
N ASP A 115 -1.00 -2.34 -15.00
CA ASP A 115 -1.15 -3.69 -15.57
C ASP A 115 -2.61 -4.17 -15.43
N PRO A 116 -3.38 -4.27 -16.54
CA PRO A 116 -4.77 -4.73 -16.48
C PRO A 116 -4.90 -6.23 -16.16
N LYS A 117 -3.81 -6.99 -16.23
CA LYS A 117 -3.77 -8.43 -15.93
C LYS A 117 -3.18 -8.72 -14.55
N ALA A 118 -2.88 -7.71 -13.75
CA ALA A 118 -2.31 -7.87 -12.43
C ALA A 118 -3.19 -8.74 -11.52
N VAL A 119 -2.56 -9.68 -10.80
CA VAL A 119 -3.20 -10.52 -9.79
C VAL A 119 -2.34 -10.54 -8.54
N SER A 120 -2.90 -10.14 -7.41
CA SER A 120 -2.19 -10.20 -6.13
C SER A 120 -2.19 -11.61 -5.53
N ARG A 121 -1.34 -11.84 -4.51
CA ARG A 121 -1.35 -13.10 -3.74
C ARG A 121 -2.68 -13.36 -3.04
N LYS A 122 -3.45 -12.33 -2.74
CA LYS A 122 -4.78 -12.40 -2.13
C LYS A 122 -5.91 -12.47 -3.16
N ASN A 123 -5.57 -12.65 -4.47
CA ASN A 123 -6.51 -12.74 -5.57
C ASN A 123 -7.27 -11.42 -5.90
N ALA A 124 -6.72 -10.27 -5.52
CA ALA A 124 -7.18 -8.99 -6.06
C ALA A 124 -6.76 -8.88 -7.53
N ARG A 125 -7.58 -8.27 -8.40
CA ARG A 125 -7.45 -8.36 -9.85
C ARG A 125 -7.56 -7.02 -10.56
N GLY A 126 -6.80 -6.88 -11.65
CA GLY A 126 -6.87 -5.79 -12.61
C GLY A 126 -6.28 -4.48 -12.13
N LEU A 127 -6.59 -3.40 -12.84
CA LEU A 127 -5.98 -2.08 -12.68
C LEU A 127 -6.10 -1.51 -11.26
N MET A 128 -7.28 -1.64 -10.64
CA MET A 128 -7.58 -1.13 -9.29
C MET A 128 -7.62 -2.24 -8.24
N GLN A 129 -7.09 -3.44 -8.55
CA GLN A 129 -6.93 -4.59 -7.65
C GLN A 129 -8.21 -4.91 -6.85
N LEU A 130 -9.31 -5.10 -7.54
CA LEU A 130 -10.56 -5.45 -6.90
C LEU A 130 -10.55 -6.90 -6.42
N MET A 131 -10.88 -7.11 -5.13
CA MET A 131 -11.19 -8.44 -4.62
C MET A 131 -12.46 -8.99 -5.31
N PRO A 132 -12.56 -10.31 -5.56
CA PRO A 132 -13.71 -10.88 -6.27
C PRO A 132 -15.06 -10.47 -5.69
N ARG A 133 -15.20 -10.47 -4.35
CA ARG A 133 -16.42 -10.04 -3.68
C ARG A 133 -16.72 -8.55 -3.92
N THR A 134 -15.69 -7.70 -3.90
CA THR A 134 -15.86 -6.26 -4.16
C THR A 134 -16.24 -6.04 -5.63
N ALA A 135 -15.61 -6.76 -6.55
CA ALA A 135 -15.94 -6.71 -7.98
C ALA A 135 -17.41 -7.06 -8.22
N GLU A 136 -17.90 -8.14 -7.61
CA GLU A 136 -19.30 -8.56 -7.68
C GLU A 136 -20.25 -7.47 -7.14
N LEU A 137 -19.98 -6.92 -5.95
CA LEU A 137 -20.76 -5.85 -5.34
C LEU A 137 -20.80 -4.58 -6.19
N MET A 138 -19.73 -4.29 -6.92
CA MET A 138 -19.64 -3.13 -7.82
C MET A 138 -20.16 -3.43 -9.23
N GLY A 139 -20.63 -4.65 -9.50
CA GLY A 139 -21.21 -5.04 -10.80
C GLY A 139 -20.15 -5.33 -11.88
N VAL A 140 -18.90 -5.57 -11.49
CA VAL A 140 -17.80 -5.93 -12.40
C VAL A 140 -17.88 -7.40 -12.75
N ARG A 141 -18.10 -7.72 -14.03
CA ARG A 141 -18.20 -9.10 -14.53
C ARG A 141 -16.84 -9.66 -14.92
N ASP A 142 -15.99 -8.83 -15.51
CA ASP A 142 -14.62 -9.15 -15.85
C ASP A 142 -13.66 -8.14 -15.20
N SER A 143 -12.96 -8.58 -14.13
CA SER A 143 -11.99 -7.73 -13.43
C SER A 143 -10.73 -7.44 -14.25
N PHE A 144 -10.52 -8.09 -15.39
CA PHE A 144 -9.40 -7.85 -16.30
C PHE A 144 -9.78 -6.94 -17.47
N ASP A 145 -11.06 -6.62 -17.62
CA ASP A 145 -11.53 -5.58 -18.52
C ASP A 145 -11.24 -4.20 -17.92
N PRO A 146 -10.42 -3.36 -18.59
CA PRO A 146 -10.01 -2.07 -18.04
C PRO A 146 -11.18 -1.13 -17.71
N GLU A 147 -12.21 -1.09 -18.54
CA GLU A 147 -13.36 -0.19 -18.34
C GLU A 147 -14.16 -0.62 -17.11
N GLN A 148 -14.50 -1.91 -17.00
CA GLN A 148 -15.26 -2.42 -15.87
C GLN A 148 -14.47 -2.30 -14.57
N ASN A 149 -13.16 -2.56 -14.60
CA ASN A 149 -12.33 -2.51 -13.40
C ASN A 149 -12.16 -1.08 -12.88
N ILE A 150 -11.86 -0.11 -13.76
CA ILE A 150 -11.76 1.30 -13.40
C ILE A 150 -13.11 1.82 -12.90
N GLU A 151 -14.21 1.50 -13.58
CA GLU A 151 -15.54 1.91 -13.17
C GLU A 151 -15.90 1.39 -11.77
N GLY A 152 -15.78 0.07 -11.57
CA GLY A 152 -16.09 -0.56 -10.28
C GLY A 152 -15.17 -0.10 -9.15
N GLY A 153 -13.87 0.04 -9.40
CA GLY A 153 -12.90 0.52 -8.42
C GLY A 153 -13.13 1.97 -8.03
N THR A 154 -13.44 2.83 -9.01
CA THR A 154 -13.76 4.24 -8.78
C THR A 154 -15.05 4.40 -7.98
N ARG A 155 -16.09 3.63 -8.32
CA ARG A 155 -17.34 3.58 -7.56
C ARG A 155 -17.09 3.16 -6.11
N TYR A 156 -16.36 2.08 -5.91
CA TYR A 156 -16.02 1.61 -4.56
C TYR A 156 -15.27 2.66 -3.74
N LEU A 157 -14.30 3.35 -4.34
CA LEU A 157 -13.57 4.44 -3.68
C LEU A 157 -14.51 5.62 -3.34
N SER A 158 -15.44 5.97 -4.22
CA SER A 158 -16.45 7.01 -3.97
C SER A 158 -17.37 6.63 -2.80
N ASP A 159 -17.85 5.38 -2.76
CA ASP A 159 -18.70 4.89 -1.68
C ASP A 159 -17.96 4.95 -0.31
N LEU A 160 -16.67 4.63 -0.31
CA LEU A 160 -15.83 4.75 0.89
C LEU A 160 -15.60 6.21 1.31
N LEU A 161 -15.41 7.13 0.37
CA LEU A 161 -15.30 8.57 0.67
C LEU A 161 -16.59 9.09 1.30
N VAL A 162 -17.75 8.69 0.77
CA VAL A 162 -19.05 9.04 1.39
C VAL A 162 -19.13 8.47 2.81
N LYS A 163 -18.82 7.17 2.99
CA LYS A 163 -18.85 6.49 4.30
C LYS A 163 -18.00 7.23 5.34
N TYR A 164 -16.81 7.66 4.96
CA TYR A 164 -15.87 8.33 5.86
C TYR A 164 -15.89 9.87 5.76
N LYS A 165 -17.00 10.47 5.31
CA LYS A 165 -17.24 11.93 5.29
C LYS A 165 -16.11 12.68 4.57
N ASN A 166 -15.70 12.20 3.42
CA ASN A 166 -14.61 12.73 2.60
C ASN A 166 -13.21 12.72 3.28
N ASN A 167 -13.04 11.91 4.31
CA ASN A 167 -11.71 11.68 4.87
C ASN A 167 -10.94 10.71 3.95
N LEU A 168 -10.10 11.27 3.07
CA LEU A 168 -9.32 10.52 2.09
C LEU A 168 -8.44 9.44 2.75
N THR A 169 -7.79 9.77 3.87
CA THR A 169 -6.93 8.84 4.60
C THR A 169 -7.68 7.59 5.05
N LEU A 170 -8.89 7.76 5.60
CA LEU A 170 -9.72 6.64 6.05
C LEU A 170 -10.32 5.87 4.88
N ALA A 171 -10.73 6.55 3.81
CA ALA A 171 -11.25 5.91 2.61
C ALA A 171 -10.18 5.02 1.93
N LEU A 172 -8.95 5.50 1.80
CA LEU A 172 -7.83 4.72 1.28
C LEU A 172 -7.45 3.55 2.19
N ALA A 173 -7.46 3.76 3.52
CA ALA A 173 -7.23 2.68 4.46
C ALA A 173 -8.30 1.58 4.35
N ALA A 174 -9.56 1.98 4.19
CA ALA A 174 -10.69 1.05 4.00
C ALA A 174 -10.64 0.35 2.63
N TYR A 175 -10.19 1.04 1.59
CA TYR A 175 -9.99 0.44 0.27
C TYR A 175 -9.01 -0.73 0.34
N ASN A 176 -7.89 -0.56 1.04
CA ASN A 176 -6.84 -1.57 1.15
C ASN A 176 -7.14 -2.65 2.21
N ALA A 177 -7.60 -2.26 3.41
CA ALA A 177 -7.77 -3.17 4.54
C ALA A 177 -9.21 -3.69 4.75
N GLY A 178 -10.16 -3.14 4.00
CA GLY A 178 -11.59 -3.34 4.22
C GLY A 178 -12.17 -2.35 5.24
N PRO A 179 -13.42 -1.88 5.02
CA PRO A 179 -14.08 -0.93 5.92
C PRO A 179 -14.28 -1.51 7.34
N GLU A 180 -14.52 -2.81 7.48
CA GLU A 180 -14.65 -3.46 8.79
C GLU A 180 -13.38 -3.32 9.64
N SER A 181 -12.21 -3.30 9.00
CA SER A 181 -10.95 -3.07 9.71
C SER A 181 -10.87 -1.65 10.25
N VAL A 182 -11.22 -0.65 9.45
CA VAL A 182 -11.23 0.76 9.88
C VAL A 182 -12.26 0.98 11.00
N ASP A 183 -13.45 0.40 10.86
CA ASP A 183 -14.51 0.48 11.86
C ASP A 183 -14.07 -0.17 13.19
N LYS A 184 -13.43 -1.35 13.15
CA LYS A 184 -12.88 -2.06 14.31
C LYS A 184 -11.85 -1.21 15.08
N TYR A 185 -11.08 -0.40 14.37
CA TYR A 185 -10.10 0.50 14.98
C TYR A 185 -10.67 1.91 15.28
N GLY A 186 -11.99 2.04 15.41
CA GLY A 186 -12.65 3.27 15.84
C GLY A 186 -12.50 4.42 14.85
N ASN A 187 -12.69 4.14 13.55
CA ASN A 187 -12.49 5.09 12.46
C ASN A 187 -11.06 5.71 12.46
N ARG A 188 -10.07 4.84 12.62
CA ARG A 188 -8.65 5.17 12.47
C ARG A 188 -8.03 4.26 11.43
N VAL A 189 -6.90 4.69 10.87
CA VAL A 189 -6.11 3.81 10.00
C VAL A 189 -5.68 2.59 10.83
N PRO A 190 -6.04 1.36 10.40
CA PRO A 190 -5.59 0.17 11.11
C PRO A 190 -4.05 0.12 11.17
N PRO A 191 -3.47 -0.37 12.27
CA PRO A 191 -2.02 -0.44 12.43
C PRO A 191 -1.39 -1.56 11.59
N TYR A 192 -1.91 -1.78 10.40
CA TYR A 192 -1.36 -2.70 9.41
C TYR A 192 -0.36 -1.93 8.55
N LEU A 193 0.89 -2.37 8.56
CA LEU A 193 1.91 -1.66 7.80
C LEU A 193 1.60 -1.56 6.32
N GLU A 194 1.08 -2.63 5.72
CA GLU A 194 0.65 -2.63 4.32
C GLU A 194 -0.30 -1.46 4.07
N THR A 195 -1.31 -1.29 4.93
CA THR A 195 -2.32 -0.24 4.82
C THR A 195 -1.72 1.16 5.06
N MET A 196 -0.87 1.31 6.06
CA MET A 196 -0.22 2.59 6.35
C MET A 196 0.68 3.04 5.19
N LYS A 197 1.50 2.14 4.65
CA LYS A 197 2.33 2.40 3.45
C LYS A 197 1.46 2.70 2.22
N TYR A 198 0.37 1.99 2.05
CA TYR A 198 -0.58 2.21 0.96
C TYR A 198 -1.15 3.62 0.97
N VAL A 199 -1.70 4.04 2.11
CA VAL A 199 -2.24 5.39 2.28
C VAL A 199 -1.19 6.44 1.99
N GLN A 200 0.01 6.30 2.57
CA GLN A 200 1.11 7.23 2.38
C GLN A 200 1.54 7.34 0.91
N ARG A 201 1.70 6.20 0.23
CA ARG A 201 2.13 6.19 -1.18
C ARG A 201 1.12 6.88 -2.07
N ILE A 202 -0.19 6.60 -1.91
CA ILE A 202 -1.22 7.23 -2.74
C ILE A 202 -1.31 8.73 -2.44
N THR A 203 -1.33 9.15 -1.18
CA THR A 203 -1.41 10.58 -0.85
C THR A 203 -0.20 11.36 -1.36
N LYS A 204 1.02 10.79 -1.29
CA LYS A 204 2.23 11.40 -1.85
C LYS A 204 2.14 11.53 -3.36
N THR A 205 1.74 10.45 -4.07
CA THR A 205 1.58 10.43 -5.54
C THR A 205 0.53 11.43 -6.00
N TYR A 206 -0.63 11.44 -5.34
CA TYR A 206 -1.72 12.36 -5.64
C TYR A 206 -1.31 13.83 -5.42
N ALA A 207 -0.65 14.14 -4.31
CA ALA A 207 -0.16 15.49 -4.03
C ALA A 207 0.87 15.96 -5.08
N LYS A 208 1.75 15.07 -5.57
CA LYS A 208 2.72 15.38 -6.62
C LYS A 208 2.00 15.72 -7.94
N LEU A 209 1.04 14.89 -8.37
CA LEU A 209 0.24 15.16 -9.58
C LEU A 209 -0.47 16.51 -9.51
N LYS A 210 -1.08 16.85 -8.37
CA LYS A 210 -1.74 18.16 -8.17
C LYS A 210 -0.77 19.32 -8.25
N ALA A 211 0.43 19.19 -7.67
CA ALA A 211 1.46 20.21 -7.73
C ALA A 211 1.99 20.43 -9.16
N ASP A 212 2.17 19.35 -9.93
CA ASP A 212 2.62 19.43 -11.31
C ASP A 212 1.52 20.04 -12.22
N ALA A 213 0.26 19.65 -12.07
CA ALA A 213 -0.86 20.25 -12.80
C ALA A 213 -0.96 21.77 -12.56
N SER A 214 -0.74 22.22 -11.33
CA SER A 214 -0.77 23.66 -11.01
C SER A 214 0.37 24.47 -11.65
N ARG A 215 1.52 23.86 -11.93
CA ARG A 215 2.67 24.50 -12.61
C ARG A 215 2.44 24.71 -14.11
N PHE A 216 1.62 23.85 -14.72
CA PHE A 216 1.31 23.90 -16.16
C PHE A 216 -0.03 24.57 -16.48
N SER A 217 -0.77 25.03 -15.48
CA SER A 217 -1.99 25.82 -15.70
C SER A 217 -1.59 27.24 -16.14
N PRO A 218 -1.95 27.71 -17.36
CA PRO A 218 -1.62 29.05 -17.80
C PRO A 218 -2.56 30.05 -17.10
N SER A 219 -2.27 30.36 -15.86
CA SER A 219 -2.85 31.51 -15.19
C SER A 219 -1.78 32.61 -15.19
N HIS A 220 -1.73 33.40 -16.30
CA HIS A 220 -1.29 34.79 -16.40
C HIS A 220 -1.01 35.11 -17.88
N LEU A 221 -2.08 35.36 -18.64
CA LEU A 221 -2.07 36.32 -19.75
C LEU A 221 -3.28 37.23 -19.59
#